data_4505cd01d873472cc3a65552a01a6276
#
_entry.id   4505cd01d873472cc3a65552a01a6276
#
_cell.length_a   1.000
_cell.length_b   1.000
_cell.length_c   1.000
_cell.angle_alpha   90.00
_cell.angle_beta   90.00
_cell.angle_gamma   90.00
#
_symmetry.space_group_name_H-M   'P 1'
#
loop_
_entity.id
_entity.type
_entity.pdbx_description
1 polymer ?
#
loop_
_entity_poly.entity_id
_entity_poly.type
_entity_poly.pdbx_seq_one_letter_code
_entity_poly.pdbx_strand_id
1 'polypeptide(L)'
;MTRLDMLGLAAAMAAVLGAASWAGLAAGGLYPAMHEGDMLHMVQIVLHQAAGDWPHLDFMTPLGVLANAPIALFVRLGHPFAEAFVLGQALVGAALLPAAWWAAHDRLARPWAHVFGAGIMLLAVALVPATAAPEISLSMSYNRWAWAILFVVLVLAVLPGRRAGQRARVADGAIMGLGLAALALIKMTYLVAAVPVVALALLLARDRHGALAVLGTGLGVMLAVTLAAGPGFWVAYLGDLLAVARTDIRPFPGDSLLDVLTGPRGVAGTMLLFAAVTLARRSGRLREGLLLLAAAPGLAYVTYQNYGNDPVWLFFLGIFALTLCAAPGQGAGRGLAVTGWGALILVAPILVAMAESPLRNLMARSVDAVEVLPGDQGIRMRPDRIAHVQTRVSRPLAAGQDIGQGASMPELTLLEGAPLEPCRLLSGLVGWFRAVSEDVGAAGFGGRPVLVADMLSAYALFGGVAPLPGGAPWYYGGLPGVEAAELVLVPQCAARPDVRASILRELDEAGYVLTELRRTPDYVLLGIAPSAASPR
;
A
#
# COMPACT_ATOMS: atom_id res chain seq x y z
N MET A 1 -5.86 29.47 -18.38
CA MET A 1 -5.49 30.08 -17.08
C MET A 1 -4.45 31.16 -17.32
N THR A 2 -4.53 32.29 -16.62
CA THR A 2 -3.53 33.36 -16.65
C THR A 2 -2.27 32.94 -15.89
N ARG A 3 -1.15 33.73 -16.00
CA ARG A 3 0.05 33.48 -15.19
C ARG A 3 -0.25 33.52 -13.68
N LEU A 4 -1.10 34.43 -13.24
CA LEU A 4 -1.53 34.55 -11.83
C LEU A 4 -2.32 33.32 -11.39
N ASP A 5 -3.20 32.78 -12.25
CA ASP A 5 -3.93 31.53 -11.93
C ASP A 5 -2.98 30.33 -11.77
N MET A 6 -1.96 30.25 -12.62
CA MET A 6 -0.96 29.17 -12.55
C MET A 6 -0.12 29.24 -11.27
N LEU A 7 0.32 30.45 -10.88
CA LEU A 7 1.03 30.67 -9.62
C LEU A 7 0.13 30.41 -8.41
N GLY A 8 -1.14 30.84 -8.48
CA GLY A 8 -2.13 30.58 -7.43
C GLY A 8 -2.38 29.08 -7.22
N LEU A 9 -2.44 28.30 -8.30
CA LEU A 9 -2.57 26.83 -8.22
C LEU A 9 -1.34 26.19 -7.54
N ALA A 10 -0.13 26.57 -7.98
CA ALA A 10 1.11 26.04 -7.38
C ALA A 10 1.21 26.42 -5.89
N ALA A 11 0.87 27.66 -5.53
CA ALA A 11 0.86 28.12 -4.15
C ALA A 11 -0.18 27.37 -3.30
N ALA A 12 -1.37 27.11 -3.82
CA ALA A 12 -2.40 26.35 -3.12
C ALA A 12 -1.95 24.89 -2.86
N MET A 13 -1.36 24.24 -3.86
CA MET A 13 -0.80 22.89 -3.70
C MET A 13 0.32 22.86 -2.67
N ALA A 14 1.26 23.79 -2.75
CA ALA A 14 2.36 23.91 -1.79
C ALA A 14 1.86 24.21 -0.36
N ALA A 15 0.80 25.01 -0.23
CA ALA A 15 0.18 25.29 1.07
C ALA A 15 -0.46 24.05 1.69
N VAL A 16 -1.19 23.23 0.92
CA VAL A 16 -1.76 21.96 1.41
C VAL A 16 -0.65 21.02 1.84
N LEU A 17 0.37 20.83 0.99
CA LEU A 17 1.52 19.98 1.29
C LEU A 17 2.24 20.46 2.57
N GLY A 18 2.57 21.75 2.64
CA GLY A 18 3.30 22.34 3.76
C GLY A 18 2.51 22.31 5.07
N ALA A 19 1.22 22.65 5.04
CA ALA A 19 0.37 22.65 6.23
C ALA A 19 0.19 21.24 6.83
N ALA A 20 -0.06 20.23 5.97
CA ALA A 20 -0.22 18.85 6.42
C ALA A 20 1.11 18.27 6.96
N SER A 21 2.22 18.52 6.27
CA SER A 21 3.56 18.10 6.72
C SER A 21 3.94 18.78 8.04
N TRP A 22 3.67 20.07 8.15
CA TRP A 22 3.91 20.82 9.41
C TRP A 22 3.08 20.24 10.55
N ALA A 23 1.79 19.96 10.35
CA ALA A 23 0.95 19.38 11.38
C ALA A 23 1.45 18.00 11.84
N GLY A 24 1.92 17.16 10.88
CA GLY A 24 2.53 15.88 11.19
C GLY A 24 3.80 16.01 12.04
N LEU A 25 4.72 16.91 11.67
CA LEU A 25 5.96 17.16 12.42
C LEU A 25 5.69 17.82 13.78
N ALA A 26 4.77 18.80 13.85
CA ALA A 26 4.42 19.51 15.08
C ALA A 26 3.74 18.60 16.12
N ALA A 27 3.21 17.44 15.69
CA ALA A 27 2.67 16.45 16.61
C ALA A 27 3.75 15.79 17.48
N GLY A 28 5.02 15.82 17.09
CA GLY A 28 6.13 15.21 17.81
C GLY A 28 6.06 13.69 17.88
N GLY A 29 5.22 13.07 17.06
CA GLY A 29 5.04 11.63 16.95
C GLY A 29 3.85 11.25 16.07
N LEU A 30 3.72 9.96 15.82
CA LEU A 30 2.58 9.36 15.11
C LEU A 30 1.78 8.50 16.08
N TYR A 31 0.46 8.64 16.04
CA TYR A 31 -0.47 8.02 16.98
C TYR A 31 -1.44 7.06 16.26
N PRO A 32 -0.94 5.93 15.74
CA PRO A 32 -1.79 4.96 15.03
C PRO A 32 -2.80 4.33 15.98
N ALA A 33 -4.02 4.13 15.45
CA ALA A 33 -5.12 3.54 16.18
C ALA A 33 -5.71 2.31 15.47
N MET A 34 -5.14 1.90 14.32
CA MET A 34 -5.56 0.72 13.58
C MET A 34 -4.42 0.15 12.71
N HIS A 35 -4.59 -1.08 12.23
CA HIS A 35 -3.68 -1.80 11.33
C HIS A 35 -2.27 -1.99 11.89
N GLU A 36 -2.15 -2.41 13.15
CA GLU A 36 -0.87 -2.60 13.83
C GLU A 36 0.05 -3.59 13.07
N GLY A 37 -0.51 -4.69 12.57
CA GLY A 37 0.27 -5.67 11.80
C GLY A 37 0.85 -5.09 10.51
N ASP A 38 0.04 -4.38 9.72
CA ASP A 38 0.52 -3.71 8.51
C ASP A 38 1.52 -2.59 8.82
N MET A 39 1.35 -1.89 9.96
CA MET A 39 2.31 -0.89 10.42
C MET A 39 3.66 -1.52 10.72
N LEU A 40 3.70 -2.59 11.52
CA LEU A 40 4.93 -3.29 11.86
C LEU A 40 5.60 -3.89 10.63
N HIS A 41 4.83 -4.45 9.69
CA HIS A 41 5.31 -4.90 8.39
C HIS A 41 6.00 -3.79 7.60
N MET A 42 5.37 -2.60 7.52
CA MET A 42 5.97 -1.45 6.84
C MET A 42 7.24 -0.99 7.54
N VAL A 43 7.25 -0.93 8.88
CA VAL A 43 8.44 -0.58 9.67
C VAL A 43 9.61 -1.52 9.34
N GLN A 44 9.38 -2.84 9.29
CA GLN A 44 10.42 -3.80 8.93
C GLN A 44 11.00 -3.50 7.55
N ILE A 45 10.16 -3.31 6.51
CA ILE A 45 10.63 -3.01 5.15
C ILE A 45 11.45 -1.71 5.13
N VAL A 46 10.97 -0.67 5.82
CA VAL A 46 11.68 0.62 5.88
C VAL A 46 13.05 0.47 6.54
N LEU A 47 13.13 -0.28 7.65
CA LEU A 47 14.41 -0.51 8.35
C LEU A 47 15.38 -1.33 7.52
N HIS A 48 14.92 -2.37 6.82
CA HIS A 48 15.74 -3.12 5.86
C HIS A 48 16.29 -2.19 4.78
N GLN A 49 15.45 -1.40 4.13
CA GLN A 49 15.91 -0.46 3.10
C GLN A 49 16.84 0.63 3.66
N ALA A 50 16.62 1.09 4.89
CA ALA A 50 17.51 2.07 5.53
C ALA A 50 18.89 1.48 5.86
N ALA A 51 18.95 0.18 6.17
CA ALA A 51 20.19 -0.56 6.35
C ALA A 51 20.95 -0.80 5.04
N GLY A 52 20.28 -0.65 3.88
CA GLY A 52 20.87 -0.83 2.56
C GLY A 52 20.38 -2.07 1.82
N ASP A 53 19.49 -2.84 2.42
CA ASP A 53 18.90 -4.03 1.82
C ASP A 53 17.96 -3.66 0.66
N TRP A 54 18.02 -4.45 -0.40
CA TRP A 54 17.15 -4.29 -1.56
C TRP A 54 15.94 -5.22 -1.48
N PRO A 55 14.70 -4.69 -1.60
CA PRO A 55 13.53 -5.53 -1.78
C PRO A 55 13.76 -6.53 -2.91
N HIS A 56 13.24 -7.72 -2.75
CA HIS A 56 13.33 -8.85 -3.68
C HIS A 56 14.70 -9.56 -3.72
N LEU A 57 15.81 -8.87 -3.45
CA LEU A 57 17.13 -9.46 -3.41
C LEU A 57 17.50 -9.95 -2.00
N ASP A 58 17.26 -9.12 -0.99
CA ASP A 58 17.67 -9.39 0.38
C ASP A 58 16.50 -9.81 1.28
N PHE A 59 15.27 -9.52 0.87
CA PHE A 59 14.04 -9.96 1.54
C PHE A 59 12.85 -9.98 0.56
N MET A 60 11.90 -10.89 0.79
CA MET A 60 10.72 -11.06 -0.04
C MET A 60 9.64 -10.01 0.26
N THR A 61 9.08 -9.39 -0.77
CA THR A 61 7.91 -8.51 -0.67
C THR A 61 7.22 -8.32 -2.03
N PRO A 62 5.87 -8.17 -2.11
CA PRO A 62 5.18 -7.83 -3.36
C PRO A 62 5.26 -6.34 -3.72
N LEU A 63 5.85 -5.52 -2.85
CA LEU A 63 5.93 -4.07 -3.03
C LEU A 63 7.24 -3.70 -3.71
N GLY A 64 7.17 -2.87 -4.72
CA GLY A 64 8.36 -2.35 -5.38
C GLY A 64 9.17 -1.40 -4.47
N VAL A 65 10.41 -1.17 -4.83
CA VAL A 65 11.39 -0.43 -4.02
C VAL A 65 10.92 0.98 -3.63
N LEU A 66 10.18 1.68 -4.48
CA LEU A 66 9.70 3.05 -4.20
C LEU A 66 8.51 3.09 -3.22
N ALA A 67 7.93 1.95 -2.86
CA ALA A 67 6.82 1.93 -1.91
C ALA A 67 7.21 2.48 -0.52
N ASN A 68 8.46 2.27 -0.10
CA ASN A 68 8.95 2.66 1.22
C ASN A 68 10.28 3.44 1.17
N ALA A 69 11.01 3.44 0.04
CA ALA A 69 12.29 4.13 -0.09
C ALA A 69 12.27 5.62 0.30
N PRO A 70 11.21 6.41 0.04
CA PRO A 70 11.17 7.79 0.50
C PRO A 70 11.23 7.94 2.02
N ILE A 71 10.65 6.99 2.78
CA ILE A 71 10.70 6.96 4.24
C ILE A 71 12.06 6.45 4.71
N ALA A 72 12.55 5.34 4.12
CA ALA A 72 13.83 4.74 4.42
C ALA A 72 15.01 5.72 4.24
N LEU A 73 14.92 6.62 3.26
CA LEU A 73 15.90 7.69 3.06
C LEU A 73 16.09 8.55 4.32
N PHE A 74 15.00 8.98 4.94
CA PHE A 74 15.10 9.84 6.13
C PHE A 74 15.50 9.06 7.39
N VAL A 75 15.10 7.79 7.51
CA VAL A 75 15.64 6.90 8.56
C VAL A 75 17.15 6.75 8.40
N ARG A 76 17.65 6.53 7.19
CA ARG A 76 19.09 6.43 6.88
C ARG A 76 19.85 7.74 7.17
N LEU A 77 19.16 8.89 7.06
CA LEU A 77 19.70 10.20 7.43
C LEU A 77 19.68 10.46 8.96
N GLY A 78 19.22 9.52 9.77
CA GLY A 78 19.23 9.57 11.23
C GLY A 78 17.97 10.16 11.87
N HIS A 79 16.88 10.37 11.11
CA HIS A 79 15.61 10.81 11.68
C HIS A 79 14.90 9.64 12.38
N PRO A 80 14.24 9.87 13.53
CA PRO A 80 13.31 8.91 14.12
C PRO A 80 12.23 8.50 13.12
N PHE A 81 11.71 7.27 13.24
CA PHE A 81 10.79 6.72 12.24
C PHE A 81 9.56 7.62 11.97
N ALA A 82 8.93 8.17 13.01
CA ALA A 82 7.75 9.02 12.84
C ALA A 82 8.05 10.28 12.03
N GLU A 83 9.19 10.93 12.29
CA GLU A 83 9.64 12.09 11.54
C GLU A 83 10.00 11.70 10.09
N ALA A 84 10.75 10.60 9.92
CA ALA A 84 11.10 10.06 8.61
C ALA A 84 9.86 9.72 7.77
N PHE A 85 8.81 9.20 8.38
CA PHE A 85 7.54 8.92 7.71
C PHE A 85 6.88 10.18 7.16
N VAL A 86 6.79 11.25 7.96
CA VAL A 86 6.20 12.53 7.52
C VAL A 86 7.08 13.18 6.43
N LEU A 87 8.39 13.20 6.62
CA LEU A 87 9.33 13.75 5.63
C LEU A 87 9.33 12.96 4.31
N GLY A 88 9.24 11.63 4.38
CA GLY A 88 9.12 10.77 3.20
C GLY A 88 7.85 11.06 2.41
N GLN A 89 6.72 11.25 3.08
CA GLN A 89 5.46 11.67 2.44
C GLN A 89 5.56 13.07 1.83
N ALA A 90 6.18 14.01 2.55
CA ALA A 90 6.43 15.37 2.03
C ALA A 90 7.30 15.35 0.77
N LEU A 91 8.34 14.51 0.74
CA LEU A 91 9.19 14.31 -0.43
C LEU A 91 8.39 13.78 -1.63
N VAL A 92 7.53 12.79 -1.43
CA VAL A 92 6.64 12.28 -2.50
C VAL A 92 5.71 13.37 -2.99
N GLY A 93 5.09 14.14 -2.09
CA GLY A 93 4.23 15.28 -2.46
C GLY A 93 4.99 16.34 -3.25
N ALA A 94 6.20 16.71 -2.83
CA ALA A 94 7.05 17.67 -3.52
C ALA A 94 7.48 17.18 -4.92
N ALA A 95 7.81 15.89 -5.06
CA ALA A 95 8.14 15.28 -6.36
C ALA A 95 6.94 15.23 -7.31
N LEU A 96 5.74 15.01 -6.80
CA LEU A 96 4.51 14.95 -7.60
C LEU A 96 3.96 16.34 -7.96
N LEU A 97 4.27 17.37 -7.17
CA LEU A 97 3.71 18.71 -7.35
C LEU A 97 3.89 19.27 -8.77
N PRO A 98 5.09 19.25 -9.40
CA PRO A 98 5.27 19.76 -10.76
C PRO A 98 4.43 19.03 -11.81
N ALA A 99 4.35 17.70 -11.71
CA ALA A 99 3.58 16.86 -12.63
C ALA A 99 2.07 17.07 -12.47
N ALA A 100 1.58 17.11 -11.23
CA ALA A 100 0.18 17.37 -10.92
C ALA A 100 -0.23 18.80 -11.32
N TRP A 101 0.63 19.79 -11.07
CA TRP A 101 0.44 21.17 -11.50
C TRP A 101 0.38 21.27 -13.04
N TRP A 102 1.28 20.59 -13.76
CA TRP A 102 1.27 20.55 -15.22
C TRP A 102 -0.04 19.95 -15.75
N ALA A 103 -0.43 18.80 -15.26
CA ALA A 103 -1.68 18.13 -15.66
C ALA A 103 -2.91 19.00 -15.36
N ALA A 104 -2.98 19.57 -14.16
CA ALA A 104 -4.15 20.34 -13.70
C ALA A 104 -4.33 21.63 -14.51
N HIS A 105 -3.29 22.47 -14.65
CA HIS A 105 -3.45 23.76 -15.31
C HIS A 105 -3.63 23.65 -16.82
N ASP A 106 -3.18 22.58 -17.44
CA ASP A 106 -3.30 22.38 -18.89
C ASP A 106 -4.63 21.69 -19.28
N ARG A 107 -5.18 20.83 -18.43
CA ARG A 107 -6.37 20.03 -18.75
C ARG A 107 -7.65 20.49 -18.05
N LEU A 108 -7.55 20.96 -16.81
CA LEU A 108 -8.72 21.15 -15.96
C LEU A 108 -9.21 22.61 -15.96
N ALA A 109 -10.53 22.81 -15.87
CA ALA A 109 -11.09 24.12 -15.59
C ALA A 109 -10.59 24.63 -14.23
N ARG A 110 -10.46 25.97 -14.07
CA ARG A 110 -9.82 26.60 -12.91
C ARG A 110 -10.26 26.04 -11.55
N PRO A 111 -11.55 25.91 -11.21
CA PRO A 111 -11.96 25.40 -9.90
C PRO A 111 -11.51 23.94 -9.72
N TRP A 112 -11.66 23.11 -10.74
CA TRP A 112 -11.33 21.70 -10.69
C TRP A 112 -9.82 21.45 -10.69
N ALA A 113 -9.02 22.35 -11.25
CA ALA A 113 -7.56 22.31 -11.15
C ALA A 113 -7.11 22.45 -9.69
N HIS A 114 -7.72 23.36 -8.91
CA HIS A 114 -7.41 23.51 -7.48
C HIS A 114 -7.87 22.31 -6.65
N VAL A 115 -9.09 21.81 -6.88
CA VAL A 115 -9.61 20.62 -6.20
C VAL A 115 -8.74 19.40 -6.49
N PHE A 116 -8.36 19.20 -7.76
CA PHE A 116 -7.48 18.11 -8.17
C PHE A 116 -6.09 18.24 -7.52
N GLY A 117 -5.46 19.42 -7.64
CA GLY A 117 -4.15 19.67 -7.06
C GLY A 117 -4.11 19.44 -5.55
N ALA A 118 -5.11 19.96 -4.82
CA ALA A 118 -5.25 19.71 -3.39
C ALA A 118 -5.45 18.21 -3.07
N GLY A 119 -6.30 17.51 -3.82
CA GLY A 119 -6.52 16.07 -3.66
C GLY A 119 -5.26 15.24 -3.88
N ILE A 120 -4.44 15.58 -4.90
CA ILE A 120 -3.15 14.90 -5.12
C ILE A 120 -2.19 15.14 -3.95
N MET A 121 -2.11 16.36 -3.42
CA MET A 121 -1.28 16.64 -2.25
C MET A 121 -1.78 15.92 -1.00
N LEU A 122 -3.10 15.85 -0.77
CA LEU A 122 -3.67 15.08 0.34
C LEU A 122 -3.38 13.59 0.21
N LEU A 123 -3.50 13.01 -0.99
CA LEU A 123 -3.11 11.61 -1.23
C LEU A 123 -1.64 11.36 -0.91
N ALA A 124 -0.76 12.34 -1.09
CA ALA A 124 0.64 12.20 -0.74
C ALA A 124 0.87 12.17 0.77
N VAL A 125 0.21 13.03 1.56
CA VAL A 125 0.59 13.34 2.96
C VAL A 125 -0.43 12.92 4.03
N ALA A 126 -1.56 12.31 3.67
CA ALA A 126 -2.55 11.87 4.65
C ALA A 126 -1.99 10.77 5.57
N LEU A 127 -2.56 10.65 6.77
CA LEU A 127 -2.18 9.66 7.78
C LEU A 127 -3.28 8.59 7.98
N VAL A 128 -4.07 8.35 6.93
CA VAL A 128 -5.09 7.30 6.85
C VAL A 128 -4.94 6.56 5.51
N PRO A 129 -5.33 5.29 5.38
CA PRO A 129 -5.12 4.50 4.16
C PRO A 129 -6.20 4.74 3.11
N ALA A 130 -6.43 5.98 2.65
CA ALA A 130 -7.41 6.34 1.62
C ALA A 130 -8.78 5.62 1.76
N THR A 131 -9.22 5.43 3.00
CA THR A 131 -10.52 4.87 3.40
C THR A 131 -11.35 5.93 4.11
N ALA A 132 -12.64 5.66 4.31
CA ALA A 132 -13.52 6.56 5.07
C ALA A 132 -13.30 6.46 6.59
N ALA A 133 -12.46 5.52 7.05
CA ALA A 133 -12.12 5.37 8.47
C ALA A 133 -11.27 6.55 8.94
N PRO A 134 -11.65 7.20 10.05
CA PRO A 134 -10.96 8.40 10.52
C PRO A 134 -9.71 8.09 11.37
N GLU A 135 -9.52 6.86 11.79
CA GLU A 135 -8.43 6.43 12.66
C GLU A 135 -7.08 6.57 11.95
N ILE A 136 -6.09 7.10 12.66
CA ILE A 136 -4.72 7.22 12.15
C ILE A 136 -4.16 5.83 11.91
N SER A 137 -3.59 5.65 10.72
CA SER A 137 -2.91 4.44 10.32
C SER A 137 -1.71 4.76 9.44
N LEU A 138 -0.59 4.17 9.74
CA LEU A 138 0.64 4.35 8.97
C LEU A 138 0.73 3.38 7.78
N SER A 139 -0.15 2.36 7.78
CA SER A 139 -0.16 1.33 6.76
C SER A 139 -0.58 1.85 5.39
N MET A 140 -0.13 1.18 4.34
CA MET A 140 -0.62 1.33 2.97
C MET A 140 -0.47 2.75 2.37
N SER A 141 0.46 3.58 2.88
CA SER A 141 0.76 4.90 2.31
C SER A 141 1.09 4.84 0.82
N TYR A 142 1.77 3.79 0.38
CA TYR A 142 2.11 3.52 -1.01
C TYR A 142 0.87 3.40 -1.93
N ASN A 143 -0.26 2.91 -1.44
CA ASN A 143 -1.51 2.87 -2.22
C ASN A 143 -2.01 4.29 -2.54
N ARG A 144 -1.94 5.21 -1.58
CA ARG A 144 -2.32 6.62 -1.78
C ARG A 144 -1.40 7.29 -2.80
N TRP A 145 -0.09 7.07 -2.69
CA TRP A 145 0.89 7.58 -3.65
C TRP A 145 0.64 7.04 -5.06
N ALA A 146 0.35 5.74 -5.17
CA ALA A 146 0.03 5.12 -6.45
C ALA A 146 -1.28 5.68 -7.04
N TRP A 147 -2.33 5.93 -6.24
CA TRP A 147 -3.53 6.63 -6.70
C TRP A 147 -3.23 8.05 -7.19
N ALA A 148 -2.41 8.82 -6.46
CA ALA A 148 -2.02 10.16 -6.85
C ALA A 148 -1.31 10.18 -8.22
N ILE A 149 -0.34 9.29 -8.40
CA ILE A 149 0.39 9.13 -9.67
C ILE A 149 -0.56 8.68 -10.79
N LEU A 150 -1.39 7.66 -10.54
CA LEU A 150 -2.36 7.17 -11.51
C LEU A 150 -3.31 8.27 -11.97
N PHE A 151 -3.81 9.12 -11.07
CA PHE A 151 -4.70 10.22 -11.44
C PHE A 151 -4.01 11.26 -12.31
N VAL A 152 -2.75 11.61 -12.03
CA VAL A 152 -1.96 12.49 -12.90
C VAL A 152 -1.81 11.88 -14.30
N VAL A 153 -1.45 10.59 -14.37
CA VAL A 153 -1.31 9.86 -15.64
C VAL A 153 -2.64 9.81 -16.40
N LEU A 154 -3.76 9.49 -15.71
CA LEU A 154 -5.08 9.42 -16.34
C LEU A 154 -5.56 10.79 -16.83
N VAL A 155 -5.34 11.88 -16.08
CA VAL A 155 -5.70 13.25 -16.54
C VAL A 155 -4.95 13.58 -17.82
N LEU A 156 -3.65 13.26 -17.91
CA LEU A 156 -2.85 13.50 -19.11
C LEU A 156 -3.28 12.62 -20.30
N ALA A 157 -3.60 11.36 -20.06
CA ALA A 157 -3.97 10.42 -21.12
C ALA A 157 -5.38 10.65 -21.66
N VAL A 158 -6.36 10.93 -20.76
CA VAL A 158 -7.79 10.94 -21.10
C VAL A 158 -8.26 12.31 -21.56
N LEU A 159 -7.85 13.39 -20.87
CA LEU A 159 -8.34 14.74 -21.16
C LEU A 159 -7.48 15.46 -22.21
N PRO A 160 -8.09 16.22 -23.13
CA PRO A 160 -7.34 16.96 -24.13
C PRO A 160 -6.56 18.11 -23.52
N GLY A 161 -5.28 18.25 -23.91
CA GLY A 161 -4.45 19.39 -23.53
C GLY A 161 -4.85 20.67 -24.23
N ARG A 162 -4.68 21.80 -23.56
CA ARG A 162 -4.86 23.14 -24.16
C ARG A 162 -3.62 23.58 -24.94
N ARG A 163 -2.45 23.08 -24.55
CA ARG A 163 -1.18 23.38 -25.23
C ARG A 163 -1.02 22.47 -26.42
N ALA A 164 -0.69 23.06 -27.54
CA ALA A 164 -0.36 22.37 -28.77
C ALA A 164 1.15 22.34 -29.03
N GLY A 165 1.60 21.39 -29.85
CA GLY A 165 2.97 21.32 -30.32
C GLY A 165 3.79 20.20 -29.70
N GLN A 166 4.96 19.96 -30.30
CA GLN A 166 5.82 18.84 -29.95
C GLN A 166 6.32 18.88 -28.50
N ARG A 167 6.72 20.06 -28.01
CA ARG A 167 7.24 20.22 -26.63
C ARG A 167 6.21 19.79 -25.57
N ALA A 168 4.93 20.17 -25.77
CA ALA A 168 3.87 19.77 -24.84
C ALA A 168 3.65 18.26 -24.86
N ARG A 169 3.61 17.64 -26.06
CA ARG A 169 3.47 16.17 -26.21
C ARG A 169 4.64 15.40 -25.56
N VAL A 170 5.87 15.90 -25.74
CA VAL A 170 7.05 15.30 -25.10
C VAL A 170 6.97 15.43 -23.58
N ALA A 171 6.57 16.59 -23.05
CA ALA A 171 6.41 16.78 -21.61
C ALA A 171 5.33 15.86 -21.02
N ASP A 172 4.16 15.77 -21.68
CA ASP A 172 3.09 14.84 -21.28
C ASP A 172 3.58 13.39 -21.29
N GLY A 173 4.25 12.99 -22.37
CA GLY A 173 4.82 11.65 -22.50
C GLY A 173 5.86 11.37 -21.42
N ALA A 174 6.74 12.31 -21.13
CA ALA A 174 7.76 12.15 -20.09
C ALA A 174 7.12 12.00 -18.69
N ILE A 175 6.11 12.81 -18.35
CA ILE A 175 5.40 12.69 -17.08
C ILE A 175 4.67 11.34 -16.99
N MET A 176 3.99 10.91 -18.06
CA MET A 176 3.32 9.61 -18.10
C MET A 176 4.32 8.46 -17.96
N GLY A 177 5.46 8.50 -18.65
CA GLY A 177 6.48 7.46 -18.57
C GLY A 177 7.15 7.36 -17.20
N LEU A 178 7.48 8.51 -16.57
CA LEU A 178 7.95 8.56 -15.19
C LEU A 178 6.88 8.03 -14.21
N GLY A 179 5.62 8.40 -14.43
CA GLY A 179 4.50 7.91 -13.63
C GLY A 179 4.32 6.40 -13.73
N LEU A 180 4.37 5.84 -14.95
CA LEU A 180 4.28 4.39 -15.17
C LEU A 180 5.44 3.65 -14.50
N ALA A 181 6.67 4.15 -14.63
CA ALA A 181 7.83 3.57 -13.97
C ALA A 181 7.71 3.62 -12.43
N ALA A 182 7.24 4.75 -11.89
CA ALA A 182 6.98 4.87 -10.46
C ALA A 182 5.89 3.90 -9.98
N LEU A 183 4.81 3.72 -10.76
CA LEU A 183 3.76 2.73 -10.44
C LEU A 183 4.31 1.30 -10.45
N ALA A 184 5.19 0.95 -11.42
CA ALA A 184 5.87 -0.35 -11.43
C ALA A 184 6.69 -0.57 -10.16
N LEU A 185 7.41 0.47 -9.71
CA LEU A 185 8.30 0.41 -8.55
C LEU A 185 7.60 0.68 -7.21
N ILE A 186 6.31 0.99 -7.20
CA ILE A 186 5.49 1.09 -5.98
C ILE A 186 4.60 -0.17 -5.86
N LYS A 187 3.72 -0.39 -6.83
CA LYS A 187 2.79 -1.51 -6.82
C LYS A 187 2.33 -1.85 -8.24
N MET A 188 2.71 -3.01 -8.72
CA MET A 188 2.47 -3.47 -10.10
C MET A 188 1.00 -3.41 -10.54
N THR A 189 0.06 -3.59 -9.62
CA THR A 189 -1.38 -3.52 -9.87
C THR A 189 -1.80 -2.21 -10.56
N TYR A 190 -1.22 -1.09 -10.15
CA TYR A 190 -1.53 0.23 -10.71
C TYR A 190 -0.90 0.43 -12.09
N LEU A 191 0.28 -0.15 -12.34
CA LEU A 191 0.88 -0.16 -13.68
C LEU A 191 -0.02 -0.90 -14.67
N VAL A 192 -0.48 -2.10 -14.29
CA VAL A 192 -1.37 -2.93 -15.11
C VAL A 192 -2.66 -2.19 -15.45
N ALA A 193 -3.20 -1.40 -14.52
CA ALA A 193 -4.38 -0.57 -14.75
C ALA A 193 -4.11 0.63 -15.67
N ALA A 194 -2.92 1.23 -15.60
CA ALA A 194 -2.58 2.47 -16.32
C ALA A 194 -2.15 2.22 -17.77
N VAL A 195 -1.33 1.18 -18.02
CA VAL A 195 -0.70 0.92 -19.32
C VAL A 195 -1.71 0.82 -20.48
N PRO A 196 -2.82 0.06 -20.38
CA PRO A 196 -3.78 -0.04 -21.48
C PRO A 196 -4.40 1.31 -21.86
N VAL A 197 -4.68 2.17 -20.87
CA VAL A 197 -5.29 3.49 -21.09
C VAL A 197 -4.29 4.42 -21.77
N VAL A 198 -3.04 4.46 -21.29
CA VAL A 198 -1.97 5.29 -21.88
C VAL A 198 -1.67 4.83 -23.32
N ALA A 199 -1.53 3.52 -23.55
CA ALA A 199 -1.28 2.97 -24.87
C ALA A 199 -2.41 3.34 -25.84
N LEU A 200 -3.68 3.12 -25.45
CA LEU A 200 -4.84 3.48 -26.26
C LEU A 200 -4.90 4.98 -26.53
N ALA A 201 -4.61 5.83 -25.53
CA ALA A 201 -4.61 7.27 -25.70
C ALA A 201 -3.58 7.74 -26.75
N LEU A 202 -2.36 7.21 -26.69
CA LEU A 202 -1.28 7.49 -27.65
C LEU A 202 -1.60 6.99 -29.05
N LEU A 203 -2.18 5.80 -29.16
CA LEU A 203 -2.60 5.21 -30.45
C LEU A 203 -3.71 6.04 -31.10
N LEU A 204 -4.76 6.39 -30.36
CA LEU A 204 -5.87 7.21 -30.86
C LEU A 204 -5.41 8.63 -31.27
N ALA A 205 -4.46 9.19 -30.54
CA ALA A 205 -3.88 10.49 -30.87
C ALA A 205 -2.80 10.42 -31.97
N ARG A 206 -2.35 9.22 -32.34
CA ARG A 206 -1.20 9.00 -33.25
C ARG A 206 0.04 9.80 -32.81
N ASP A 207 0.24 9.90 -31.50
CA ASP A 207 1.29 10.73 -30.90
C ASP A 207 2.61 9.97 -30.75
N ARG A 208 3.43 10.01 -31.82
CA ARG A 208 4.74 9.36 -31.82
C ARG A 208 5.74 10.00 -30.85
N HIS A 209 5.67 11.34 -30.69
CA HIS A 209 6.60 12.05 -29.81
C HIS A 209 6.28 11.77 -28.33
N GLY A 210 4.99 11.76 -27.98
CA GLY A 210 4.55 11.33 -26.65
C GLY A 210 4.91 9.86 -26.38
N ALA A 211 4.68 8.97 -27.34
CA ALA A 211 5.03 7.55 -27.17
C ALA A 211 6.53 7.33 -26.96
N LEU A 212 7.39 7.99 -27.74
CA LEU A 212 8.83 7.92 -27.57
C LEU A 212 9.28 8.51 -26.22
N ALA A 213 8.64 9.58 -25.74
CA ALA A 213 8.93 10.15 -24.44
C ALA A 213 8.49 9.22 -23.30
N VAL A 214 7.31 8.58 -23.38
CA VAL A 214 6.86 7.54 -22.41
C VAL A 214 7.87 6.42 -22.33
N LEU A 215 8.25 5.84 -23.47
CA LEU A 215 9.21 4.74 -23.52
C LEU A 215 10.59 5.17 -23.01
N GLY A 216 11.10 6.31 -23.50
CA GLY A 216 12.42 6.79 -23.12
C GLY A 216 12.57 7.06 -21.63
N THR A 217 11.58 7.72 -21.00
CA THR A 217 11.64 8.01 -19.57
C THR A 217 11.36 6.76 -18.73
N GLY A 218 10.42 5.92 -19.13
CA GLY A 218 10.14 4.64 -18.44
C GLY A 218 11.34 3.71 -18.45
N LEU A 219 11.93 3.47 -19.64
CA LEU A 219 13.12 2.64 -19.79
C LEU A 219 14.35 3.27 -19.10
N GLY A 220 14.47 4.61 -19.10
CA GLY A 220 15.53 5.30 -18.38
C GLY A 220 15.51 5.03 -16.88
N VAL A 221 14.32 5.03 -16.26
CA VAL A 221 14.15 4.66 -14.84
C VAL A 221 14.47 3.17 -14.62
N MET A 222 13.99 2.29 -15.49
CA MET A 222 14.30 0.85 -15.38
C MET A 222 15.80 0.60 -15.50
N LEU A 223 16.47 1.28 -16.43
CA LEU A 223 17.93 1.21 -16.57
C LEU A 223 18.64 1.70 -15.32
N ALA A 224 18.20 2.82 -14.73
CA ALA A 224 18.80 3.35 -13.50
C ALA A 224 18.69 2.35 -12.33
N VAL A 225 17.55 1.69 -12.17
CA VAL A 225 17.36 0.60 -11.16
C VAL A 225 18.27 -0.59 -11.50
N THR A 226 18.35 -0.98 -12.77
CA THR A 226 19.21 -2.09 -13.19
C THR A 226 20.70 -1.81 -12.92
N LEU A 227 21.13 -0.57 -13.12
CA LEU A 227 22.51 -0.18 -12.82
C LEU A 227 22.80 -0.13 -11.31
N ALA A 228 21.79 0.18 -10.49
CA ALA A 228 21.93 0.26 -9.04
C ALA A 228 21.84 -1.12 -8.34
N ALA A 229 20.89 -1.96 -8.76
CA ALA A 229 20.58 -3.23 -8.10
C ALA A 229 21.00 -4.48 -8.90
N GLY A 230 21.44 -4.30 -10.13
CA GLY A 230 21.75 -5.40 -11.05
C GLY A 230 20.51 -5.95 -11.78
N PRO A 231 20.72 -6.75 -12.85
CA PRO A 231 19.62 -7.33 -13.64
C PRO A 231 18.81 -8.37 -12.86
N GLY A 232 19.42 -9.02 -11.86
CA GLY A 232 18.78 -10.01 -10.98
C GLY A 232 17.56 -9.45 -10.22
N PHE A 233 17.56 -8.14 -9.97
CA PHE A 233 16.44 -7.45 -9.31
C PHE A 233 15.09 -7.74 -10.01
N TRP A 234 15.03 -7.65 -11.34
CA TRP A 234 13.79 -7.83 -12.09
C TRP A 234 13.30 -9.27 -12.06
N VAL A 235 14.22 -10.23 -12.06
CA VAL A 235 13.90 -11.66 -11.96
C VAL A 235 13.34 -11.96 -10.58
N ALA A 236 13.99 -11.48 -9.54
CA ALA A 236 13.55 -11.63 -8.15
C ALA A 236 12.19 -10.93 -7.91
N TYR A 237 12.04 -9.70 -8.41
CA TYR A 237 10.76 -8.97 -8.32
C TYR A 237 9.62 -9.74 -8.99
N LEU A 238 9.83 -10.25 -10.20
CA LEU A 238 8.82 -11.08 -10.86
C LEU A 238 8.54 -12.36 -10.09
N GLY A 239 9.58 -12.97 -9.51
CA GLY A 239 9.45 -14.16 -8.65
C GLY A 239 8.52 -13.90 -7.46
N ASP A 240 8.74 -12.82 -6.73
CA ASP A 240 7.91 -12.42 -5.58
C ASP A 240 6.46 -12.13 -6.00
N LEU A 241 6.27 -11.42 -7.12
CA LEU A 241 4.92 -11.17 -7.64
C LEU A 241 4.18 -12.46 -8.02
N LEU A 242 4.89 -13.43 -8.61
CA LEU A 242 4.31 -14.73 -8.96
C LEU A 242 4.01 -15.58 -7.71
N ALA A 243 4.86 -15.54 -6.69
CA ALA A 243 4.59 -16.18 -5.42
C ALA A 243 3.31 -15.65 -4.78
N VAL A 244 3.16 -14.32 -4.71
CA VAL A 244 1.94 -13.68 -4.19
C VAL A 244 0.70 -13.97 -5.05
N ALA A 245 0.85 -14.03 -6.38
CA ALA A 245 -0.28 -14.34 -7.27
C ALA A 245 -0.75 -15.79 -7.17
N ARG A 246 0.09 -16.69 -6.68
CA ARG A 246 -0.20 -18.13 -6.54
C ARG A 246 -0.59 -18.54 -5.12
N THR A 247 -0.47 -17.63 -4.16
CA THR A 247 -0.75 -17.98 -2.75
C THR A 247 -2.23 -18.16 -2.50
N ASP A 248 -2.59 -19.23 -1.80
CA ASP A 248 -3.94 -19.49 -1.29
C ASP A 248 -4.15 -18.89 0.11
N ILE A 249 -3.08 -18.40 0.75
CA ILE A 249 -3.09 -17.86 2.12
C ILE A 249 -3.91 -16.57 2.19
N ARG A 250 -3.84 -15.75 1.14
CA ARG A 250 -4.57 -14.49 1.05
C ARG A 250 -5.08 -14.29 -0.39
N PRO A 251 -6.16 -14.97 -0.79
CA PRO A 251 -6.67 -14.93 -2.15
C PRO A 251 -7.11 -13.54 -2.60
N PHE A 252 -7.47 -12.66 -1.63
CA PHE A 252 -7.80 -11.24 -1.89
C PHE A 252 -7.53 -10.39 -0.63
N PRO A 253 -7.12 -9.12 -0.78
CA PRO A 253 -6.73 -8.26 0.34
C PRO A 253 -7.88 -7.84 1.27
N GLY A 254 -9.10 -7.79 0.75
CA GLY A 254 -10.31 -7.36 1.45
C GLY A 254 -11.49 -8.26 1.07
N ASP A 255 -12.54 -7.65 0.49
CA ASP A 255 -13.75 -8.38 0.05
C ASP A 255 -13.52 -9.10 -1.28
N SER A 256 -14.40 -10.06 -1.61
CA SER A 256 -14.39 -10.70 -2.93
C SER A 256 -14.67 -9.71 -4.05
N LEU A 257 -14.23 -10.03 -5.28
CA LEU A 257 -14.52 -9.15 -6.43
C LEU A 257 -16.03 -8.92 -6.63
N LEU A 258 -16.83 -9.93 -6.37
CA LEU A 258 -18.28 -9.83 -6.47
C LEU A 258 -18.83 -8.84 -5.45
N ASP A 259 -18.41 -8.93 -4.19
CA ASP A 259 -18.84 -8.02 -3.12
C ASP A 259 -18.42 -6.57 -3.40
N VAL A 260 -17.19 -6.37 -3.90
CA VAL A 260 -16.69 -5.04 -4.31
C VAL A 260 -17.56 -4.43 -5.42
N LEU A 261 -17.95 -5.23 -6.42
CA LEU A 261 -18.76 -4.75 -7.55
C LEU A 261 -20.24 -4.59 -7.20
N THR A 262 -20.80 -5.46 -6.35
CA THR A 262 -22.21 -5.47 -5.98
C THR A 262 -22.52 -4.68 -4.71
N GLY A 263 -21.51 -4.29 -3.95
CA GLY A 263 -21.68 -3.41 -2.81
C GLY A 263 -22.23 -2.03 -3.19
N PRO A 264 -22.90 -1.32 -2.28
CA PRO A 264 -23.61 -0.06 -2.60
C PRO A 264 -22.73 1.00 -3.29
N ARG A 265 -21.47 1.15 -2.84
CA ARG A 265 -20.52 2.09 -3.45
C ARG A 265 -20.02 1.61 -4.82
N GLY A 266 -19.83 0.28 -4.98
CA GLY A 266 -19.43 -0.34 -6.24
C GLY A 266 -20.50 -0.15 -7.32
N VAL A 267 -21.76 -0.47 -7.00
CA VAL A 267 -22.89 -0.30 -7.92
C VAL A 267 -23.06 1.18 -8.28
N ALA A 268 -23.15 2.07 -7.29
CA ALA A 268 -23.35 3.50 -7.53
C ALA A 268 -22.20 4.09 -8.36
N GLY A 269 -20.96 3.77 -8.03
CA GLY A 269 -19.78 4.21 -8.78
C GLY A 269 -19.79 3.71 -10.22
N THR A 270 -20.10 2.45 -10.44
CA THR A 270 -20.21 1.84 -11.77
C THR A 270 -21.30 2.52 -12.61
N MET A 271 -22.47 2.79 -12.03
CA MET A 271 -23.55 3.51 -12.71
C MET A 271 -23.11 4.92 -13.11
N LEU A 272 -22.45 5.66 -12.21
CA LEU A 272 -21.92 6.98 -12.52
C LEU A 272 -20.85 6.96 -13.61
N LEU A 273 -19.98 5.94 -13.61
CA LEU A 273 -18.97 5.76 -14.64
C LEU A 273 -19.60 5.54 -16.01
N PHE A 274 -20.57 4.63 -16.14
CA PHE A 274 -21.28 4.40 -17.40
C PHE A 274 -22.12 5.60 -17.83
N ALA A 275 -22.71 6.33 -16.88
CA ALA A 275 -23.36 7.60 -17.17
C ALA A 275 -22.39 8.63 -17.75
N ALA A 276 -21.20 8.80 -17.13
CA ALA A 276 -20.15 9.69 -17.63
C ALA A 276 -19.69 9.32 -19.05
N VAL A 277 -19.44 8.01 -19.30
CA VAL A 277 -19.07 7.49 -20.63
C VAL A 277 -20.14 7.82 -21.67
N THR A 278 -21.41 7.53 -21.37
CA THR A 278 -22.53 7.74 -22.28
C THR A 278 -22.75 9.24 -22.58
N LEU A 279 -22.69 10.07 -21.53
CA LEU A 279 -22.86 11.51 -21.65
C LEU A 279 -21.69 12.16 -22.39
N ALA A 280 -20.46 11.75 -22.13
CA ALA A 280 -19.30 12.21 -22.89
C ALA A 280 -19.45 11.89 -24.38
N ARG A 281 -19.85 10.65 -24.74
CA ARG A 281 -20.10 10.26 -26.13
C ARG A 281 -21.22 11.05 -26.78
N ARG A 282 -22.34 11.26 -26.08
CA ARG A 282 -23.46 12.09 -26.57
C ARG A 282 -23.08 13.55 -26.76
N SER A 283 -22.10 14.03 -26.03
CA SER A 283 -21.52 15.36 -26.15
C SER A 283 -20.45 15.48 -27.22
N GLY A 284 -20.29 14.50 -28.11
CA GLY A 284 -19.26 14.49 -29.14
C GLY A 284 -17.84 14.22 -28.62
N ARG A 285 -17.67 13.87 -27.34
CA ARG A 285 -16.39 13.53 -26.68
C ARG A 285 -16.13 12.02 -26.74
N LEU A 286 -16.15 11.47 -27.97
CA LEU A 286 -16.06 10.01 -28.18
C LEU A 286 -14.74 9.45 -27.65
N ARG A 287 -13.62 10.15 -27.88
CA ARG A 287 -12.29 9.72 -27.43
C ARG A 287 -12.22 9.66 -25.91
N GLU A 288 -12.64 10.71 -25.23
CA GLU A 288 -12.62 10.79 -23.77
C GLU A 288 -13.53 9.72 -23.14
N GLY A 289 -14.72 9.52 -23.71
CA GLY A 289 -15.64 8.47 -23.25
C GLY A 289 -15.07 7.06 -23.46
N LEU A 290 -14.37 6.80 -24.57
CA LEU A 290 -13.72 5.51 -24.85
C LEU A 290 -12.56 5.25 -23.89
N LEU A 291 -11.73 6.26 -23.63
CA LEU A 291 -10.60 6.15 -22.71
C LEU A 291 -11.05 5.96 -21.24
N LEU A 292 -12.13 6.63 -20.83
CA LEU A 292 -12.74 6.40 -19.53
C LEU A 292 -13.28 4.96 -19.41
N LEU A 293 -13.94 4.45 -20.46
CA LEU A 293 -14.42 3.08 -20.49
C LEU A 293 -13.26 2.08 -20.44
N ALA A 294 -12.16 2.35 -21.13
CA ALA A 294 -10.96 1.51 -21.09
C ALA A 294 -10.28 1.52 -19.71
N ALA A 295 -10.42 2.62 -18.93
CA ALA A 295 -9.91 2.69 -17.58
C ALA A 295 -10.74 1.88 -16.57
N ALA A 296 -12.03 1.64 -16.83
CA ALA A 296 -12.96 1.04 -15.88
C ALA A 296 -12.50 -0.32 -15.30
N PRO A 297 -12.06 -1.31 -16.12
CA PRO A 297 -11.57 -2.59 -15.57
C PRO A 297 -10.37 -2.43 -14.66
N GLY A 298 -9.42 -1.55 -15.04
CA GLY A 298 -8.23 -1.28 -14.23
C GLY A 298 -8.58 -0.61 -12.90
N LEU A 299 -9.49 0.37 -12.90
CA LEU A 299 -9.96 1.04 -11.68
C LEU A 299 -10.69 0.08 -10.73
N ALA A 300 -11.54 -0.79 -11.26
CA ALA A 300 -12.20 -1.84 -10.51
C ALA A 300 -11.18 -2.85 -9.93
N TYR A 301 -10.21 -3.26 -10.74
CA TYR A 301 -9.17 -4.21 -10.30
C TYR A 301 -8.28 -3.61 -9.20
N VAL A 302 -7.86 -2.35 -9.31
CA VAL A 302 -7.09 -1.68 -8.25
C VAL A 302 -7.92 -1.60 -6.96
N THR A 303 -9.21 -1.27 -7.06
CA THR A 303 -10.11 -1.23 -5.89
C THR A 303 -10.21 -2.60 -5.22
N TYR A 304 -10.40 -3.67 -5.99
CA TYR A 304 -10.42 -5.04 -5.50
C TYR A 304 -9.10 -5.45 -4.83
N GLN A 305 -7.95 -5.05 -5.39
CA GLN A 305 -6.62 -5.39 -4.89
C GLN A 305 -6.13 -4.53 -3.71
N ASN A 306 -6.92 -3.57 -3.26
CA ASN A 306 -6.59 -2.73 -2.11
C ASN A 306 -7.48 -3.10 -0.91
N TYR A 307 -6.87 -3.22 0.27
CA TYR A 307 -7.61 -3.39 1.51
C TYR A 307 -8.60 -2.23 1.71
N GLY A 308 -9.79 -2.54 2.25
CA GLY A 308 -10.89 -1.59 2.44
C GLY A 308 -11.76 -1.41 1.20
N ASN A 309 -11.30 -1.82 0.01
CA ASN A 309 -12.04 -1.82 -1.26
C ASN A 309 -12.77 -0.49 -1.56
N ASP A 310 -12.25 0.63 -1.06
CA ASP A 310 -12.84 1.95 -1.26
C ASP A 310 -12.59 2.46 -2.69
N PRO A 311 -13.62 2.92 -3.40
CA PRO A 311 -13.51 3.37 -4.79
C PRO A 311 -12.94 4.79 -4.90
N VAL A 312 -11.67 4.97 -4.53
CA VAL A 312 -10.95 6.26 -4.56
C VAL A 312 -10.97 6.90 -5.95
N TRP A 313 -11.08 6.09 -7.01
CA TRP A 313 -11.18 6.54 -8.39
C TRP A 313 -12.40 7.42 -8.69
N LEU A 314 -13.42 7.42 -7.83
CA LEU A 314 -14.55 8.34 -7.94
C LEU A 314 -14.11 9.80 -7.88
N PHE A 315 -12.98 10.10 -7.22
CA PHE A 315 -12.38 11.44 -7.26
C PHE A 315 -11.99 11.83 -8.69
N PHE A 316 -11.28 10.96 -9.40
CA PHE A 316 -10.93 11.20 -10.80
C PHE A 316 -12.18 11.30 -11.68
N LEU A 317 -13.17 10.43 -11.50
CA LEU A 317 -14.43 10.47 -12.24
C LEU A 317 -15.17 11.80 -12.05
N GLY A 318 -15.22 12.29 -10.81
CA GLY A 318 -15.82 13.58 -10.49
C GLY A 318 -15.14 14.74 -11.22
N ILE A 319 -13.81 14.82 -11.13
CA ILE A 319 -12.99 15.82 -11.81
C ILE A 319 -13.15 15.74 -13.34
N PHE A 320 -13.14 14.53 -13.90
CA PHE A 320 -13.35 14.27 -15.33
C PHE A 320 -14.70 14.83 -15.80
N ALA A 321 -15.80 14.42 -15.16
CA ALA A 321 -17.15 14.80 -15.56
C ALA A 321 -17.39 16.32 -15.43
N LEU A 322 -16.94 16.94 -14.35
CA LEU A 322 -17.06 18.37 -14.10
C LEU A 322 -16.17 19.21 -15.02
N THR A 323 -15.04 18.69 -15.45
CA THR A 323 -14.20 19.35 -16.46
C THR A 323 -14.88 19.35 -17.83
N LEU A 324 -15.49 18.23 -18.24
CA LEU A 324 -16.23 18.15 -19.50
C LEU A 324 -17.52 18.99 -19.47
N CYS A 325 -18.20 19.09 -18.32
CA CYS A 325 -19.36 19.94 -18.13
C CYS A 325 -19.06 21.42 -18.38
N ALA A 326 -17.90 21.90 -18.02
CA ALA A 326 -17.48 23.30 -18.17
C ALA A 326 -17.16 23.69 -19.63
N ALA A 327 -17.15 22.76 -20.57
CA ALA A 327 -16.89 23.03 -21.97
C ALA A 327 -18.16 23.63 -22.66
N PRO A 328 -18.03 24.73 -23.41
CA PRO A 328 -19.20 25.40 -24.01
C PRO A 328 -19.90 24.56 -25.10
N GLY A 329 -21.22 24.65 -25.16
CA GLY A 329 -22.00 24.33 -26.35
C GLY A 329 -22.68 22.96 -26.44
N GLN A 330 -22.92 22.21 -25.33
CA GLN A 330 -23.46 20.85 -25.45
C GLN A 330 -24.58 20.53 -24.46
N GLY A 331 -25.69 19.96 -24.97
CA GLY A 331 -26.89 19.63 -24.21
C GLY A 331 -26.78 18.61 -23.07
N ALA A 332 -25.66 17.93 -22.93
CA ALA A 332 -25.38 16.95 -21.87
C ALA A 332 -24.73 17.56 -20.61
N GLY A 333 -24.48 18.86 -20.56
CA GLY A 333 -23.75 19.52 -19.47
C GLY A 333 -24.36 19.30 -18.08
N ARG A 334 -25.70 19.36 -17.94
CA ARG A 334 -26.39 19.09 -16.67
C ARG A 334 -26.17 17.64 -16.20
N GLY A 335 -26.28 16.68 -17.11
CA GLY A 335 -26.06 15.27 -16.79
C GLY A 335 -24.62 15.01 -16.30
N LEU A 336 -23.62 15.58 -16.99
CA LEU A 336 -22.21 15.48 -16.58
C LEU A 336 -21.98 16.17 -15.23
N ALA A 337 -22.63 17.31 -14.96
CA ALA A 337 -22.55 17.97 -13.66
C ALA A 337 -23.10 17.07 -12.53
N VAL A 338 -24.29 16.49 -12.73
CA VAL A 338 -24.91 15.56 -11.75
C VAL A 338 -24.01 14.35 -11.51
N THR A 339 -23.50 13.75 -12.59
CA THR A 339 -22.59 12.61 -12.49
C THR A 339 -21.30 12.96 -11.72
N GLY A 340 -20.71 14.13 -12.03
CA GLY A 340 -19.47 14.57 -11.40
C GLY A 340 -19.65 14.89 -9.91
N TRP A 341 -20.72 15.62 -9.56
CA TRP A 341 -21.03 15.88 -8.16
C TRP A 341 -21.42 14.62 -7.40
N GLY A 342 -22.19 13.70 -8.02
CA GLY A 342 -22.50 12.40 -7.44
C GLY A 342 -21.24 11.61 -7.10
N ALA A 343 -20.25 11.57 -8.00
CA ALA A 343 -18.97 10.90 -7.74
C ALA A 343 -18.20 11.57 -6.60
N LEU A 344 -18.14 12.92 -6.56
CA LEU A 344 -17.46 13.64 -5.48
C LEU A 344 -18.16 13.45 -4.13
N ILE A 345 -19.48 13.40 -4.09
CA ILE A 345 -20.25 13.14 -2.86
C ILE A 345 -19.95 11.72 -2.33
N LEU A 346 -19.89 10.71 -3.21
CA LEU A 346 -19.59 9.34 -2.80
C LEU A 346 -18.16 9.17 -2.25
N VAL A 347 -17.19 9.92 -2.78
CA VAL A 347 -15.81 9.86 -2.31
C VAL A 347 -15.52 10.87 -1.18
N ALA A 348 -16.43 11.80 -0.89
CA ALA A 348 -16.21 12.84 0.10
C ALA A 348 -15.80 12.33 1.50
N PRO A 349 -16.37 11.25 2.06
CA PRO A 349 -15.92 10.73 3.35
C PRO A 349 -14.43 10.36 3.37
N ILE A 350 -13.93 9.79 2.27
CA ILE A 350 -12.50 9.44 2.12
C ILE A 350 -11.64 10.71 2.06
N LEU A 351 -12.06 11.70 1.26
CA LEU A 351 -11.33 12.97 1.12
C LEU A 351 -11.28 13.75 2.44
N VAL A 352 -12.39 13.76 3.18
CA VAL A 352 -12.47 14.41 4.51
C VAL A 352 -11.58 13.69 5.50
N ALA A 353 -11.65 12.36 5.60
CA ALA A 353 -10.79 11.58 6.49
C ALA A 353 -9.30 11.85 6.21
N MET A 354 -8.91 11.90 4.93
CA MET A 354 -7.54 12.26 4.53
C MET A 354 -7.16 13.69 4.92
N ALA A 355 -8.04 14.66 4.66
CA ALA A 355 -7.76 16.07 4.92
C ALA A 355 -7.60 16.38 6.41
N GLU A 356 -8.38 15.71 7.27
CA GLU A 356 -8.34 15.90 8.71
C GLU A 356 -7.22 15.10 9.40
N SER A 357 -6.70 14.05 8.76
CA SER A 357 -5.79 13.11 9.41
C SER A 357 -4.51 13.76 10.00
N PRO A 358 -3.83 14.73 9.37
CA PRO A 358 -2.67 15.38 9.99
C PRO A 358 -3.04 16.18 11.24
N LEU A 359 -4.21 16.85 11.23
CA LEU A 359 -4.71 17.58 12.38
C LEU A 359 -5.15 16.64 13.51
N ARG A 360 -5.82 15.53 13.19
CA ARG A 360 -6.16 14.49 14.17
C ARG A 360 -4.92 13.92 14.85
N ASN A 361 -3.87 13.65 14.07
CA ASN A 361 -2.60 13.19 14.63
C ASN A 361 -1.99 14.25 15.56
N LEU A 362 -2.03 15.54 15.19
CA LEU A 362 -1.57 16.64 16.03
C LEU A 362 -2.36 16.73 17.35
N MET A 363 -3.67 16.53 17.30
CA MET A 363 -4.53 16.54 18.49
C MET A 363 -4.29 15.30 19.37
N ALA A 364 -3.92 14.16 18.80
CA ALA A 364 -3.66 12.94 19.54
C ALA A 364 -2.43 13.03 20.47
N ARG A 365 -1.53 14.01 20.29
CA ARG A 365 -0.40 14.24 21.19
C ARG A 365 -0.78 14.48 22.66
N SER A 366 -2.02 14.90 22.91
CA SER A 366 -2.55 15.13 24.27
C SER A 366 -3.10 13.88 24.93
N VAL A 367 -3.17 12.76 24.22
CA VAL A 367 -3.65 11.48 24.73
C VAL A 367 -2.48 10.74 25.39
N ASP A 368 -2.76 10.07 26.53
CA ASP A 368 -1.79 9.17 27.15
C ASP A 368 -1.42 8.06 26.16
N ALA A 369 -0.14 7.99 25.80
CA ALA A 369 0.38 7.08 24.80
C ALA A 369 1.82 6.67 25.13
N VAL A 370 2.16 5.42 24.84
CA VAL A 370 3.48 4.86 25.10
C VAL A 370 4.17 4.50 23.78
N GLU A 371 5.48 4.54 23.79
CA GLU A 371 6.32 4.22 22.62
C GLU A 371 6.12 2.77 22.18
N VAL A 372 5.93 2.58 20.88
CA VAL A 372 5.72 1.26 20.27
C VAL A 372 7.05 0.52 20.06
N LEU A 373 8.05 1.22 19.54
CA LEU A 373 9.34 0.63 19.18
C LEU A 373 10.43 1.02 20.20
N PRO A 374 11.48 0.21 20.36
CA PRO A 374 12.65 0.61 21.14
C PRO A 374 13.33 1.86 20.56
N GLY A 375 13.92 2.71 21.43
CA GLY A 375 14.79 3.81 21.00
C GLY A 375 14.07 5.09 20.57
N ASP A 376 12.87 5.35 21.11
CA ASP A 376 12.08 6.58 20.84
C ASP A 376 11.95 6.91 19.34
N GLN A 377 11.32 6.00 18.62
CA GLN A 377 11.07 6.15 17.18
C GLN A 377 9.87 7.06 16.87
N GLY A 378 9.20 7.57 17.91
CA GLY A 378 8.07 8.49 17.82
C GLY A 378 6.76 7.84 17.38
N ILE A 379 6.66 6.51 17.33
CA ILE A 379 5.39 5.82 17.12
C ILE A 379 4.80 5.52 18.48
N ARG A 380 3.65 6.11 18.78
CA ARG A 380 3.01 6.01 20.10
C ARG A 380 1.60 5.50 20.01
N MET A 381 1.25 4.57 20.87
CA MET A 381 -0.10 3.99 20.95
C MET A 381 -0.63 4.07 22.39
N ARG A 382 -1.95 4.07 22.51
CA ARG A 382 -2.60 4.01 23.81
C ARG A 382 -2.23 2.72 24.55
N PRO A 383 -2.02 2.76 25.88
CA PRO A 383 -1.64 1.56 26.65
C PRO A 383 -2.62 0.41 26.52
N ASP A 384 -3.93 0.70 26.46
CA ASP A 384 -4.99 -0.31 26.32
C ASP A 384 -4.94 -1.06 24.96
N ARG A 385 -4.37 -0.45 23.92
CA ARG A 385 -4.14 -1.11 22.62
C ARG A 385 -2.88 -1.94 22.60
N ILE A 386 -1.87 -1.58 23.39
CA ILE A 386 -0.61 -2.34 23.47
C ILE A 386 -0.77 -3.55 24.37
N ALA A 387 -1.54 -3.44 25.46
CA ALA A 387 -1.80 -4.56 26.36
C ALA A 387 -2.43 -5.72 25.60
N HIS A 388 -1.69 -6.83 25.51
CA HIS A 388 -2.19 -8.01 24.81
C HIS A 388 -3.14 -8.82 25.69
N VAL A 389 -4.22 -9.29 25.08
CA VAL A 389 -5.22 -10.15 25.69
C VAL A 389 -5.37 -11.38 24.81
N GLN A 390 -5.13 -12.55 25.37
CA GLN A 390 -5.28 -13.82 24.70
C GLN A 390 -6.38 -14.66 25.35
N THR A 391 -7.02 -15.50 24.57
CA THR A 391 -7.97 -16.48 25.07
C THR A 391 -7.72 -17.84 24.42
N ARG A 392 -7.81 -18.89 25.22
CA ARG A 392 -7.79 -20.25 24.72
C ARG A 392 -9.19 -20.62 24.22
N VAL A 393 -9.25 -21.21 23.05
CA VAL A 393 -10.51 -21.71 22.49
C VAL A 393 -10.77 -23.09 23.08
N SER A 394 -11.60 -23.15 24.13
CA SER A 394 -11.89 -24.40 24.85
C SER A 394 -12.79 -25.39 24.12
N ARG A 395 -13.39 -24.99 23.00
CA ARG A 395 -14.17 -25.86 22.12
C ARG A 395 -13.89 -25.52 20.68
N PRO A 396 -13.41 -26.47 19.86
CA PRO A 396 -13.49 -26.32 18.42
C PRO A 396 -14.99 -26.19 18.07
N LEU A 397 -15.31 -25.21 17.22
CA LEU A 397 -16.67 -25.09 16.67
C LEU A 397 -17.01 -26.42 16.00
N ALA A 398 -18.22 -26.96 16.32
CA ALA A 398 -18.65 -28.20 15.72
C ALA A 398 -18.66 -28.06 14.19
N ALA A 399 -18.23 -29.10 13.49
CA ALA A 399 -18.29 -29.16 12.05
C ALA A 399 -19.71 -28.81 11.57
N GLY A 400 -19.86 -27.76 10.78
CA GLY A 400 -21.12 -27.26 10.26
C GLY A 400 -21.69 -25.99 10.92
N GLN A 401 -21.03 -25.40 11.93
CA GLN A 401 -21.38 -24.04 12.36
C GLN A 401 -20.76 -23.03 11.39
N ASP A 402 -21.61 -22.35 10.65
CA ASP A 402 -21.23 -21.22 9.79
C ASP A 402 -20.86 -20.02 10.69
N ILE A 403 -19.57 -19.75 10.80
CA ILE A 403 -19.03 -18.61 11.58
C ILE A 403 -18.82 -17.37 10.72
N GLY A 404 -19.60 -17.22 9.68
CA GLY A 404 -19.51 -16.12 8.72
C GLY A 404 -18.77 -16.50 7.44
N GLN A 405 -19.14 -15.86 6.38
CA GLN A 405 -18.60 -16.14 5.04
C GLN A 405 -17.07 -16.09 5.02
N GLY A 406 -16.45 -17.21 4.70
CA GLY A 406 -15.00 -17.34 4.49
C GLY A 406 -14.18 -17.78 5.70
N ALA A 407 -14.78 -18.07 6.85
CA ALA A 407 -14.05 -18.67 7.97
C ALA A 407 -14.05 -20.20 7.83
N SER A 408 -13.02 -20.76 7.22
CA SER A 408 -12.69 -22.17 7.39
C SER A 408 -12.31 -22.43 8.85
N MET A 409 -12.65 -23.61 9.38
CA MET A 409 -12.12 -24.07 10.67
C MET A 409 -10.60 -23.93 10.63
N PRO A 410 -9.97 -23.30 11.65
CA PRO A 410 -8.52 -23.20 11.66
C PRO A 410 -7.93 -24.61 11.63
N GLU A 411 -7.03 -24.86 10.68
CA GLU A 411 -6.30 -26.12 10.60
C GLU A 411 -5.58 -26.35 11.92
N LEU A 412 -5.74 -27.55 12.49
CA LEU A 412 -5.07 -27.89 13.74
C LEU A 412 -3.58 -27.96 13.51
N THR A 413 -2.84 -27.07 14.16
CA THR A 413 -1.37 -27.12 14.08
C THR A 413 -0.84 -28.31 14.87
N LEU A 414 -0.12 -29.20 14.21
CA LEU A 414 0.61 -30.28 14.84
C LEU A 414 2.08 -29.88 15.00
N LEU A 415 2.64 -30.12 16.17
CA LEU A 415 4.06 -30.00 16.44
C LEU A 415 4.54 -31.34 16.99
N GLU A 416 5.44 -32.04 16.28
CA GLU A 416 5.91 -33.39 16.61
C GLU A 416 4.75 -34.39 16.82
N GLY A 417 3.70 -34.26 16.01
CA GLY A 417 2.50 -35.10 16.09
C GLY A 417 1.51 -34.75 17.21
N ALA A 418 1.84 -33.81 18.10
CA ALA A 418 0.96 -33.33 19.15
C ALA A 418 0.27 -32.03 18.75
N PRO A 419 -1.06 -31.89 18.98
CA PRO A 419 -1.76 -30.66 18.65
C PRO A 419 -1.37 -29.53 19.60
N LEU A 420 -1.11 -28.34 19.02
CA LEU A 420 -1.00 -27.11 19.81
C LEU A 420 -2.40 -26.66 20.24
N GLU A 421 -2.52 -26.21 21.49
CA GLU A 421 -3.79 -25.71 22.00
C GLU A 421 -4.28 -24.51 21.15
N PRO A 422 -5.53 -24.50 20.70
CA PRO A 422 -6.09 -23.35 20.00
C PRO A 422 -6.06 -22.12 20.89
N CYS A 423 -5.39 -21.07 20.41
CA CYS A 423 -5.26 -19.78 21.09
C CYS A 423 -5.60 -18.65 20.11
N ARG A 424 -6.25 -17.62 20.60
CA ARG A 424 -6.57 -16.41 19.86
C ARG A 424 -6.09 -15.18 20.61
N LEU A 425 -5.33 -14.34 19.92
CA LEU A 425 -5.01 -13.00 20.38
C LEU A 425 -6.21 -12.09 20.09
N LEU A 426 -6.77 -11.49 21.14
CA LEU A 426 -7.95 -10.62 21.04
C LEU A 426 -7.55 -9.15 20.80
N SER A 427 -6.44 -8.71 21.37
CA SER A 427 -5.91 -7.36 21.23
C SER A 427 -4.43 -7.31 21.58
N GLY A 428 -3.77 -6.22 21.26
CA GLY A 428 -2.40 -5.94 21.69
C GLY A 428 -1.32 -6.70 20.94
N LEU A 429 -1.42 -6.77 19.60
CA LEU A 429 -0.42 -7.43 18.75
C LEU A 429 1.01 -6.89 19.00
N VAL A 430 1.17 -5.59 19.18
CA VAL A 430 2.45 -4.95 19.50
C VAL A 430 3.02 -5.45 20.82
N GLY A 431 2.18 -5.49 21.87
CA GLY A 431 2.59 -5.98 23.20
C GLY A 431 2.96 -7.45 23.18
N TRP A 432 2.22 -8.25 22.41
CA TRP A 432 2.53 -9.66 22.20
C TRP A 432 3.91 -9.86 21.58
N PHE A 433 4.19 -9.21 20.45
CA PHE A 433 5.48 -9.32 19.78
C PHE A 433 6.63 -8.86 20.66
N ARG A 434 6.43 -7.76 21.41
CA ARG A 434 7.42 -7.26 22.37
C ARG A 434 7.69 -8.29 23.46
N ALA A 435 6.67 -8.79 24.13
CA ALA A 435 6.82 -9.72 25.26
C ALA A 435 7.52 -11.02 24.84
N VAL A 436 7.13 -11.61 23.72
CA VAL A 436 7.77 -12.83 23.19
C VAL A 436 9.22 -12.56 22.79
N SER A 437 9.49 -11.44 22.09
CA SER A 437 10.85 -11.09 21.67
C SER A 437 11.78 -10.87 22.87
N GLU A 438 11.33 -10.12 23.88
CA GLU A 438 12.09 -9.85 25.11
C GLU A 438 12.39 -11.16 25.88
N ASP A 439 11.41 -12.07 26.00
CA ASP A 439 11.60 -13.35 26.69
C ASP A 439 12.58 -14.28 25.94
N VAL A 440 12.53 -14.32 24.60
CA VAL A 440 13.52 -15.07 23.78
C VAL A 440 14.92 -14.51 23.98
N GLY A 441 15.06 -13.18 23.99
CA GLY A 441 16.34 -12.51 24.26
C GLY A 441 16.86 -12.79 25.66
N ALA A 442 16.03 -12.68 26.69
CA ALA A 442 16.37 -12.96 28.08
C ALA A 442 16.73 -14.43 28.31
N ALA A 443 16.19 -15.36 27.53
CA ALA A 443 16.50 -16.77 27.58
C ALA A 443 17.84 -17.14 26.91
N GLY A 444 18.61 -16.16 26.40
CA GLY A 444 19.94 -16.38 25.81
C GLY A 444 19.92 -16.75 24.32
N PHE A 445 18.78 -16.61 23.63
CA PHE A 445 18.66 -16.89 22.19
C PHE A 445 18.71 -15.60 21.34
N GLY A 446 19.04 -14.46 21.96
CA GLY A 446 19.10 -13.16 21.29
C GLY A 446 20.14 -13.12 20.17
N GLY A 447 19.87 -12.29 19.14
CA GLY A 447 20.77 -12.05 18.03
C GLY A 447 20.89 -13.17 17.00
N ARG A 448 20.14 -14.27 17.13
CA ARG A 448 20.10 -15.39 16.18
C ARG A 448 18.98 -15.17 15.15
N PRO A 449 19.20 -15.50 13.86
CA PRO A 449 18.18 -15.41 12.82
C PRO A 449 17.02 -16.38 13.09
N VAL A 450 15.78 -15.84 13.06
CA VAL A 450 14.57 -16.58 13.42
C VAL A 450 13.58 -16.64 12.26
N LEU A 451 13.25 -17.86 11.82
CA LEU A 451 12.07 -18.11 11.01
C LEU A 451 10.83 -18.09 11.92
N VAL A 452 9.88 -17.23 11.65
CA VAL A 452 8.63 -17.15 12.41
C VAL A 452 7.56 -18.00 11.71
N ALA A 453 7.01 -18.99 12.41
CA ALA A 453 5.89 -19.78 11.92
C ALA A 453 4.56 -19.01 12.12
N ASP A 454 4.41 -17.89 11.44
CA ASP A 454 3.19 -17.07 11.41
C ASP A 454 3.20 -16.15 10.17
N MET A 455 2.09 -15.46 9.91
CA MET A 455 1.96 -14.51 8.81
C MET A 455 2.88 -13.29 8.97
N LEU A 456 3.13 -12.84 10.20
CA LEU A 456 3.93 -11.66 10.53
C LEU A 456 5.22 -12.04 11.26
N SER A 457 6.34 -11.51 10.80
CA SER A 457 7.68 -11.78 11.37
C SER A 457 8.24 -10.63 12.21
N ALA A 458 7.38 -9.71 12.71
CA ALA A 458 7.77 -8.44 13.32
C ALA A 458 8.46 -8.52 14.69
N TYR A 459 8.74 -9.72 15.22
CA TYR A 459 9.41 -9.91 16.52
C TYR A 459 10.80 -9.27 16.57
N ALA A 460 11.54 -9.27 15.46
CA ALA A 460 12.87 -8.68 15.38
C ALA A 460 12.89 -7.16 15.63
N LEU A 461 11.77 -6.47 15.50
CA LEU A 461 11.66 -5.04 15.79
C LEU A 461 11.87 -4.70 17.27
N PHE A 462 11.73 -5.68 18.17
CA PHE A 462 11.81 -5.49 19.62
C PHE A 462 13.13 -5.93 20.23
N GLY A 463 14.12 -6.30 19.41
CA GLY A 463 15.51 -6.50 19.80
C GLY A 463 15.85 -7.84 20.45
N GLY A 464 14.86 -8.71 20.72
CA GLY A 464 15.09 -10.01 21.34
C GLY A 464 15.52 -11.11 20.35
N VAL A 465 15.30 -10.93 19.05
CA VAL A 465 15.68 -11.86 17.98
C VAL A 465 16.28 -11.09 16.81
N ALA A 466 17.08 -11.75 15.96
CA ALA A 466 17.57 -11.16 14.72
C ALA A 466 16.57 -11.36 13.57
N PRO A 467 16.50 -10.41 12.62
CA PRO A 467 15.74 -10.59 11.40
C PRO A 467 16.32 -11.76 10.58
N LEU A 468 15.46 -12.45 9.83
CA LEU A 468 15.86 -13.56 8.98
C LEU A 468 16.34 -13.03 7.61
N PRO A 469 17.63 -13.19 7.24
CA PRO A 469 18.11 -12.85 5.90
C PRO A 469 17.34 -13.63 4.82
N GLY A 470 16.91 -12.97 3.76
CA GLY A 470 16.06 -13.57 2.71
C GLY A 470 14.62 -13.87 3.15
N GLY A 471 14.24 -13.56 4.40
CA GLY A 471 12.92 -13.81 4.94
C GLY A 471 11.86 -12.89 4.38
N ALA A 472 10.59 -13.19 4.69
CA ALA A 472 9.46 -12.36 4.32
C ALA A 472 8.90 -11.63 5.56
N PRO A 473 8.89 -10.28 5.59
CA PRO A 473 8.23 -9.53 6.66
C PRO A 473 6.73 -9.83 6.78
N TRP A 474 6.12 -10.23 5.66
CA TRP A 474 4.77 -10.76 5.57
C TRP A 474 4.81 -12.05 4.76
N TYR A 475 4.24 -13.12 5.29
CA TYR A 475 4.30 -14.44 4.67
C TYR A 475 3.30 -14.59 3.50
N TYR A 476 3.77 -15.15 2.40
CA TYR A 476 2.99 -15.43 1.18
C TYR A 476 3.13 -16.87 0.67
N GLY A 477 3.77 -17.75 1.43
CA GLY A 477 4.01 -19.14 1.06
C GLY A 477 5.51 -19.48 0.90
N GLY A 478 5.82 -20.73 0.90
CA GLY A 478 7.19 -21.23 0.85
C GLY A 478 7.96 -21.05 2.15
N LEU A 479 9.26 -21.19 2.08
CA LEU A 479 10.17 -21.04 3.21
C LEU A 479 11.25 -19.98 2.91
N PRO A 480 10.87 -18.70 2.65
CA PRO A 480 11.85 -17.68 2.30
C PRO A 480 12.85 -17.47 3.42
N GLY A 481 14.16 -17.51 3.09
CA GLY A 481 15.26 -17.32 4.02
C GLY A 481 15.54 -18.49 4.96
N VAL A 482 14.86 -19.63 4.83
CA VAL A 482 15.03 -20.78 5.76
C VAL A 482 16.48 -21.28 5.86
N GLU A 483 17.26 -21.14 4.79
CA GLU A 483 18.68 -21.55 4.79
C GLU A 483 19.54 -20.73 5.75
N ALA A 484 19.13 -19.51 6.08
CA ALA A 484 19.79 -18.65 7.06
C ALA A 484 19.21 -18.78 8.47
N ALA A 485 18.11 -19.53 8.66
CA ALA A 485 17.47 -19.68 9.95
C ALA A 485 18.30 -20.56 10.90
N GLU A 486 18.51 -20.07 12.10
CA GLU A 486 19.06 -20.87 13.20
C GLU A 486 17.98 -21.34 14.16
N LEU A 487 16.87 -20.64 14.21
CA LEU A 487 15.75 -20.89 15.08
C LEU A 487 14.42 -20.82 14.32
N VAL A 488 13.43 -21.56 14.80
CA VAL A 488 12.02 -21.41 14.40
C VAL A 488 11.21 -21.01 15.62
N LEU A 489 10.56 -19.86 15.55
CA LEU A 489 9.62 -19.37 16.56
C LEU A 489 8.20 -19.79 16.17
N VAL A 490 7.57 -20.60 17.01
CA VAL A 490 6.20 -21.08 16.84
C VAL A 490 5.32 -20.41 17.89
N PRO A 491 4.60 -19.30 17.56
CA PRO A 491 3.74 -18.62 18.52
C PRO A 491 2.52 -19.48 18.88
N GLN A 492 2.17 -19.54 20.16
CA GLN A 492 0.96 -20.26 20.61
C GLN A 492 -0.30 -19.59 20.06
N CYS A 493 -0.39 -18.25 20.17
CA CYS A 493 -1.48 -17.45 19.62
C CYS A 493 -1.04 -16.78 18.31
N ALA A 494 -0.89 -17.55 17.25
CA ALA A 494 -0.52 -17.04 15.94
C ALA A 494 -1.57 -16.04 15.42
N ALA A 495 -1.13 -15.03 14.67
CA ALA A 495 -2.02 -14.12 13.94
C ALA A 495 -2.87 -14.91 12.92
N ARG A 496 -2.27 -15.95 12.32
CA ARG A 496 -2.92 -16.88 11.39
C ARG A 496 -2.50 -18.33 11.70
N PRO A 497 -3.32 -19.07 12.47
CA PRO A 497 -3.03 -20.48 12.82
C PRO A 497 -2.89 -21.42 11.62
N ASP A 498 -3.62 -21.19 10.54
CA ASP A 498 -3.52 -21.90 9.27
C ASP A 498 -2.15 -21.69 8.59
N VAL A 499 -1.61 -20.45 8.62
CA VAL A 499 -0.27 -20.15 8.14
C VAL A 499 0.79 -20.84 8.99
N ARG A 500 0.64 -20.82 10.33
CA ARG A 500 1.53 -21.55 11.23
C ARG A 500 1.57 -23.03 10.89
N ALA A 501 0.42 -23.65 10.67
CA ALA A 501 0.32 -25.06 10.29
C ALA A 501 0.99 -25.35 8.94
N SER A 502 0.80 -24.44 7.95
CA SER A 502 1.42 -24.57 6.63
C SER A 502 2.95 -24.51 6.71
N ILE A 503 3.51 -23.53 7.43
CA ILE A 503 4.95 -23.37 7.56
C ILE A 503 5.58 -24.61 8.22
N LEU A 504 5.00 -25.12 9.29
CA LEU A 504 5.51 -26.31 9.97
C LEU A 504 5.44 -27.57 9.08
N ARG A 505 4.38 -27.72 8.31
CA ARG A 505 4.26 -28.80 7.32
C ARG A 505 5.30 -28.67 6.21
N GLU A 506 5.50 -27.46 5.66
CA GLU A 506 6.50 -27.21 4.62
C GLU A 506 7.93 -27.47 5.12
N LEU A 507 8.24 -27.17 6.38
CA LEU A 507 9.52 -27.50 7.00
C LEU A 507 9.74 -29.03 7.08
N ASP A 508 8.71 -29.78 7.47
CA ASP A 508 8.74 -31.25 7.52
C ASP A 508 8.92 -31.86 6.12
N GLU A 509 8.12 -31.40 5.14
CA GLU A 509 8.18 -31.83 3.74
C GLU A 509 9.54 -31.51 3.09
N ALA A 510 10.16 -30.40 3.45
CA ALA A 510 11.50 -30.02 3.01
C ALA A 510 12.62 -30.80 3.74
N GLY A 511 12.28 -31.63 4.72
CA GLY A 511 13.21 -32.50 5.45
C GLY A 511 14.04 -31.75 6.49
N TYR A 512 13.57 -30.66 7.05
CA TYR A 512 14.22 -30.00 8.17
C TYR A 512 13.95 -30.74 9.47
N VAL A 513 15.00 -30.95 10.29
CA VAL A 513 14.90 -31.51 11.64
C VAL A 513 14.72 -30.35 12.62
N LEU A 514 13.64 -30.39 13.37
CA LEU A 514 13.33 -29.41 14.40
C LEU A 514 13.61 -30.01 15.77
N THR A 515 14.24 -29.26 16.66
CA THR A 515 14.57 -29.70 18.03
C THR A 515 14.03 -28.66 19.01
N GLU A 516 13.20 -29.07 19.95
CA GLU A 516 12.64 -28.14 20.95
C GLU A 516 13.77 -27.64 21.88
N LEU A 517 13.93 -26.31 21.93
CA LEU A 517 14.90 -25.64 22.79
C LEU A 517 14.22 -25.01 24.01
N ARG A 518 13.00 -24.50 23.83
CA ARG A 518 12.23 -23.83 24.90
C ARG A 518 10.73 -23.91 24.59
N ARG A 519 9.94 -24.15 25.63
CA ARG A 519 8.48 -24.08 25.58
C ARG A 519 7.97 -23.16 26.67
N THR A 520 7.08 -22.25 26.30
CA THR A 520 6.40 -21.31 27.20
C THR A 520 4.88 -21.34 26.94
N PRO A 521 4.07 -20.71 27.77
CA PRO A 521 2.65 -20.52 27.44
C PRO A 521 2.41 -19.69 26.17
N ASP A 522 3.39 -18.90 25.73
CA ASP A 522 3.26 -17.95 24.64
C ASP A 522 3.85 -18.43 23.32
N TYR A 523 4.90 -19.28 23.37
CA TYR A 523 5.57 -19.78 22.17
C TYR A 523 6.34 -21.09 22.44
N VAL A 524 6.67 -21.78 21.34
CA VAL A 524 7.70 -22.83 21.31
C VAL A 524 8.85 -22.32 20.44
N LEU A 525 10.09 -22.44 20.94
CA LEU A 525 11.31 -22.13 20.20
C LEU A 525 12.00 -23.42 19.82
N LEU A 526 12.26 -23.60 18.54
CA LEU A 526 12.89 -24.78 17.98
C LEU A 526 14.24 -24.42 17.36
N GLY A 527 15.24 -25.27 17.51
CA GLY A 527 16.42 -25.27 16.68
C GLY A 527 16.10 -25.93 15.34
N ILE A 528 16.69 -25.47 14.25
CA ILE A 528 16.48 -26.00 12.90
C ILE A 528 17.80 -26.48 12.31
N ALA A 529 17.79 -27.66 11.70
CA ALA A 529 18.92 -28.23 10.97
C ALA A 529 18.43 -28.96 9.71
N PRO A 530 19.19 -28.93 8.60
CA PRO A 530 18.86 -29.76 7.44
C PRO A 530 18.99 -31.26 7.82
N SER A 531 18.09 -32.10 7.26
CA SER A 531 18.23 -33.55 7.43
C SER A 531 19.51 -34.05 6.78
N ALA A 532 20.21 -34.96 7.46
CA ALA A 532 21.41 -35.62 6.95
C ALA A 532 21.19 -36.45 5.67
N ALA A 533 19.93 -36.63 5.25
CA ALA A 533 19.53 -37.44 4.10
C ALA A 533 19.22 -36.62 2.81
N SER A 534 19.30 -35.29 2.83
CA SER A 534 19.05 -34.46 1.63
C SER A 534 20.39 -34.14 0.93
N PRO A 535 20.68 -34.71 -0.25
CA PRO A 535 21.82 -34.26 -1.03
C PRO A 535 21.52 -32.85 -1.58
N ARG A 536 22.49 -31.94 -1.45
CA ARG A 536 22.46 -30.58 -2.02
C ARG A 536 22.43 -30.63 -3.54
#